data_220dd602a7c8829be0e057b4f7aaa30b
#
_entry.id   220dd602a7c8829be0e057b4f7aaa30b
#
_cell.length_a   1.000
_cell.length_b   1.000
_cell.length_c   1.000
_cell.angle_alpha   90.00
_cell.angle_beta   90.00
_cell.angle_gamma   90.00
#
_symmetry.space_group_name_H-M   'P 1'
#
loop_
_entity.id
_entity.type
_entity.pdbx_description
1 polymer ?
#
loop_
_entity_poly.entity_id
_entity_poly.type
_entity_poly.pdbx_seq_one_letter_code
_entity_poly.pdbx_strand_id
1 'polypeptide(L)'
;MKKILMVEEDRFLRKIYRNKFLNSGFEFVEATNGIEGLNKIFSEKPDLVLLDIILPRKNGFDVLIEAKRSTATKKIPVIIISNLSQESDIKRGLSFGAQDYLVKTDISHSEVVNKVKERLLRTAT
;
A
#
# COMPACT_ATOMS: atom_id res chain seq x y z
N MET A 1 -6.38 -1.44 -17.29
CA MET A 1 -5.86 -0.44 -16.34
C MET A 1 -5.46 -1.10 -15.03
N LYS A 2 -4.30 -0.80 -14.51
CA LYS A 2 -3.88 -1.32 -13.20
C LYS A 2 -4.62 -0.58 -12.09
N LYS A 3 -4.96 -1.30 -11.03
CA LYS A 3 -5.70 -0.78 -9.88
C LYS A 3 -4.80 -0.69 -8.67
N ILE A 4 -4.77 0.48 -8.05
CA ILE A 4 -4.03 0.75 -6.82
C ILE A 4 -5.04 0.90 -5.67
N LEU A 5 -4.81 0.19 -4.58
CA LEU A 5 -5.55 0.40 -3.34
C LEU A 5 -4.64 1.13 -2.35
N MET A 6 -5.10 2.24 -1.82
CA MET A 6 -4.41 2.96 -0.76
C MET A 6 -5.18 2.84 0.55
N VAL A 7 -4.52 2.30 1.57
CA VAL A 7 -5.07 2.18 2.92
C VAL A 7 -4.40 3.24 3.79
N GLU A 8 -5.11 4.32 4.04
CA GLU A 8 -4.58 5.52 4.69
C GLU A 8 -5.70 6.28 5.37
N GLU A 9 -5.50 6.67 6.63
CA GLU A 9 -6.49 7.44 7.38
C GLU A 9 -6.54 8.91 6.93
N ASP A 10 -5.38 9.51 6.59
CA ASP A 10 -5.29 10.92 6.24
C ASP A 10 -5.99 11.20 4.91
N ARG A 11 -7.09 11.93 4.99
CA ARG A 11 -7.91 12.28 3.84
C ARG A 11 -7.17 13.11 2.80
N PHE A 12 -6.34 14.05 3.26
CA PHE A 12 -5.58 14.92 2.34
C PHE A 12 -4.53 14.12 1.58
N LEU A 13 -3.87 13.20 2.26
CA LEU A 13 -2.86 12.37 1.62
C LEU A 13 -3.51 11.44 0.59
N ARG A 14 -4.66 10.85 0.92
CA ARG A 14 -5.40 10.04 -0.06
C ARG A 14 -5.76 10.85 -1.29
N LYS A 15 -6.22 12.10 -1.11
CA LYS A 15 -6.59 12.96 -2.22
C LYS A 15 -5.40 13.26 -3.13
N ILE A 16 -4.25 13.55 -2.56
CA ILE A 16 -3.01 13.80 -3.32
C ILE A 16 -2.67 12.59 -4.18
N TYR A 17 -2.63 11.41 -3.60
CA TYR A 17 -2.28 10.20 -4.33
C TYR A 17 -3.35 9.80 -5.34
N ARG A 18 -4.63 9.96 -4.99
CA ARG A 18 -5.72 9.71 -5.94
C ARG A 18 -5.51 10.51 -7.22
N ASN A 19 -5.27 11.82 -7.08
CA ASN A 19 -5.07 12.67 -8.25
C ASN A 19 -3.85 12.25 -9.07
N LYS A 20 -2.74 11.94 -8.40
CA LYS A 20 -1.51 11.53 -9.09
C LYS A 20 -1.68 10.20 -9.83
N PHE A 21 -2.31 9.21 -9.20
CA PHE A 21 -2.49 7.90 -9.83
C PHE A 21 -3.52 7.96 -10.95
N LEU A 22 -4.63 8.67 -10.77
CA LEU A 22 -5.63 8.84 -11.84
C LEU A 22 -5.00 9.55 -13.05
N ASN A 23 -4.21 10.58 -12.82
CA ASN A 23 -3.52 11.30 -13.90
C ASN A 23 -2.47 10.43 -14.60
N SER A 24 -2.00 9.39 -13.95
CA SER A 24 -1.02 8.45 -14.52
C SER A 24 -1.68 7.22 -15.17
N GLY A 25 -3.00 7.20 -15.28
CA GLY A 25 -3.72 6.14 -15.98
C GLY A 25 -4.06 4.93 -15.12
N PHE A 26 -4.00 5.04 -13.79
CA PHE A 26 -4.38 3.96 -12.90
C PHE A 26 -5.84 4.10 -12.43
N GLU A 27 -6.46 2.99 -12.07
CA GLU A 27 -7.63 3.00 -11.21
C GLU A 27 -7.18 3.16 -9.77
N PHE A 28 -7.95 3.83 -8.95
CA PHE A 28 -7.57 4.10 -7.57
C PHE A 28 -8.72 3.82 -6.62
N VAL A 29 -8.47 2.99 -5.62
CA VAL A 29 -9.44 2.62 -4.58
C VAL A 29 -8.86 3.02 -3.23
N GLU A 30 -9.70 3.48 -2.32
CA GLU A 30 -9.28 3.99 -1.02
C GLU A 30 -9.91 3.21 0.12
N ALA A 31 -9.17 3.06 1.22
CA ALA A 31 -9.66 2.56 2.48
C ALA A 31 -9.13 3.45 3.61
N THR A 32 -9.92 3.67 4.65
CA THR A 32 -9.60 4.62 5.72
C THR A 32 -9.12 3.96 7.01
N ASN A 33 -9.22 2.65 7.10
CA ASN A 33 -8.81 1.89 8.29
C ASN A 33 -8.38 0.48 7.87
N GLY A 34 -7.80 -0.25 8.81
CA GLY A 34 -7.24 -1.57 8.51
C GLY A 34 -8.29 -2.63 8.17
N ILE A 35 -9.48 -2.58 8.79
CA ILE A 35 -10.54 -3.54 8.49
C ILE A 35 -11.05 -3.32 7.06
N GLU A 36 -11.36 -2.07 6.72
CA GLU A 36 -11.78 -1.72 5.36
C GLU A 36 -10.71 -2.07 4.34
N GLY A 37 -9.44 -1.78 4.69
CA GLY A 37 -8.32 -2.10 3.83
C GLY A 37 -8.21 -3.57 3.51
N LEU A 38 -8.27 -4.42 4.53
CA LEU A 38 -8.20 -5.86 4.34
C LEU A 38 -9.37 -6.37 3.51
N ASN A 39 -10.59 -5.90 3.82
CA ASN A 39 -11.77 -6.28 3.05
C ASN A 39 -11.62 -5.92 1.56
N LYS A 40 -11.09 -4.74 1.25
CA LYS A 40 -10.90 -4.30 -0.13
C LYS A 40 -9.76 -5.03 -0.85
N ILE A 41 -8.73 -5.47 -0.12
CA ILE A 41 -7.71 -6.33 -0.72
C ILE A 41 -8.36 -7.60 -1.28
N PHE A 42 -9.27 -8.21 -0.52
CA PHE A 42 -9.98 -9.41 -0.96
C PHE A 42 -11.02 -9.13 -2.04
N SER A 43 -11.81 -8.07 -1.90
CA SER A 43 -12.93 -7.80 -2.82
C SER A 43 -12.49 -7.14 -4.12
N GLU A 44 -11.53 -6.22 -4.07
CA GLU A 44 -11.09 -5.47 -5.24
C GLU A 44 -9.95 -6.14 -6.01
N LYS A 45 -9.20 -7.02 -5.34
CA LYS A 45 -8.02 -7.67 -5.93
C LYS A 45 -7.13 -6.65 -6.64
N PRO A 46 -6.64 -5.62 -5.95
CA PRO A 46 -5.82 -4.59 -6.60
C PRO A 46 -4.51 -5.18 -7.13
N ASP A 47 -3.91 -4.47 -8.06
CA ASP A 47 -2.61 -4.86 -8.61
C ASP A 47 -1.47 -4.51 -7.67
N LEU A 48 -1.68 -3.54 -6.78
CA LEU A 48 -0.72 -3.14 -5.75
C LEU A 48 -1.46 -2.42 -4.62
N VAL A 49 -0.97 -2.62 -3.39
CA VAL A 49 -1.50 -1.95 -2.20
C VAL A 49 -0.44 -1.01 -1.63
N LEU A 50 -0.83 0.25 -1.41
CA LEU A 50 -0.08 1.19 -0.59
C LEU A 50 -0.71 1.16 0.80
N LEU A 51 0.06 0.81 1.81
CA LEU A 51 -0.46 0.50 3.13
C LEU A 51 0.27 1.28 4.21
N ASP A 52 -0.46 2.09 4.97
CA ASP A 52 0.07 2.67 6.20
C ASP A 52 0.00 1.63 7.32
N ILE A 53 0.88 1.79 8.29
CA ILE A 53 0.91 0.91 9.48
C ILE A 53 0.02 1.47 10.58
N ILE A 54 0.06 2.79 10.81
CA ILE A 54 -0.72 3.43 11.88
C ILE A 54 -2.14 3.67 11.37
N LEU A 55 -3.01 2.70 11.62
CA LEU A 55 -4.40 2.72 11.15
C LEU A 55 -5.34 2.44 12.32
N PRO A 56 -6.54 3.07 12.33
CA PRO A 56 -7.55 2.67 13.29
C PRO A 56 -8.12 1.29 12.95
N ARG A 57 -8.71 0.67 13.94
CA ARG A 57 -9.41 -0.62 13.89
C ARG A 57 -8.52 -1.85 13.72
N LYS A 58 -7.57 -1.83 12.81
CA LYS A 58 -6.59 -2.90 12.60
C LYS A 58 -5.33 -2.26 12.07
N ASN A 59 -4.19 -2.49 12.71
CA ASN A 59 -2.94 -1.88 12.27
C ASN A 59 -2.46 -2.51 10.96
N GLY A 60 -1.58 -1.80 10.25
CA GLY A 60 -1.14 -2.21 8.94
C GLY A 60 -0.31 -3.50 8.93
N PHE A 61 0.43 -3.78 10.00
CA PHE A 61 1.17 -5.06 10.07
C PHE A 61 0.21 -6.24 10.08
N ASP A 62 -0.89 -6.15 10.83
CA ASP A 62 -1.89 -7.22 10.86
C ASP A 62 -2.60 -7.37 9.52
N VAL A 63 -2.90 -6.26 8.84
CA VAL A 63 -3.45 -6.29 7.47
C VAL A 63 -2.50 -7.04 6.53
N LEU A 64 -1.22 -6.70 6.58
CA LEU A 64 -0.20 -7.32 5.74
C LEU A 64 -0.08 -8.82 6.02
N ILE A 65 0.01 -9.20 7.28
CA ILE A 65 0.11 -10.61 7.67
C ILE A 65 -1.09 -11.40 7.15
N GLU A 66 -2.30 -10.90 7.34
CA GLU A 66 -3.50 -11.60 6.91
C GLU A 66 -3.59 -11.69 5.39
N ALA A 67 -3.23 -10.63 4.67
CA ALA A 67 -3.22 -10.64 3.21
C ALA A 67 -2.22 -11.66 2.66
N LYS A 68 -1.06 -11.79 3.30
CA LYS A 68 0.00 -12.70 2.84
C LYS A 68 -0.25 -14.17 3.24
N ARG A 69 -1.16 -14.42 4.17
CA ARG A 69 -1.55 -15.79 4.55
C ARG A 69 -2.54 -16.43 3.57
N SER A 70 -3.28 -15.63 2.81
CA SER A 70 -4.30 -16.14 1.91
C SER A 70 -3.73 -16.39 0.52
N THR A 71 -4.03 -17.58 -0.05
CA THR A 71 -3.65 -17.88 -1.43
C THR A 71 -4.31 -16.92 -2.42
N ALA A 72 -5.47 -16.36 -2.07
CA ALA A 72 -6.20 -15.43 -2.92
C ALA A 72 -5.48 -14.07 -3.08
N THR A 73 -4.70 -13.65 -2.09
CA THR A 73 -4.14 -12.30 -2.04
C THR A 73 -2.63 -12.24 -1.82
N LYS A 74 -1.99 -13.36 -1.49
CA LYS A 74 -0.57 -13.35 -1.10
C LYS A 74 0.38 -12.83 -2.17
N LYS A 75 0.00 -12.91 -3.45
CA LYS A 75 0.83 -12.45 -4.56
C LYS A 75 0.67 -10.97 -4.87
N ILE A 76 -0.32 -10.31 -4.28
CA ILE A 76 -0.52 -8.87 -4.50
C ILE A 76 0.63 -8.13 -3.80
N PRO A 77 1.43 -7.33 -4.53
CA PRO A 77 2.51 -6.59 -3.92
C PRO A 77 1.98 -5.51 -2.98
N VAL A 78 2.61 -5.40 -1.82
CA VAL A 78 2.29 -4.39 -0.80
C VAL A 78 3.51 -3.52 -0.58
N ILE A 79 3.36 -2.21 -0.75
CA ILE A 79 4.38 -1.23 -0.39
C ILE A 79 3.87 -0.50 0.84
N ILE A 80 4.64 -0.55 1.92
CA ILE A 80 4.32 0.20 3.14
C ILE A 80 4.76 1.64 2.96
N ILE A 81 3.88 2.57 3.36
CA ILE A 81 4.20 3.98 3.40
C ILE A 81 3.75 4.52 4.77
N SER A 82 4.69 4.85 5.64
CA SER A 82 4.40 5.17 7.04
C SER A 82 5.39 6.15 7.63
N ASN A 83 4.97 6.83 8.71
CA ASN A 83 5.88 7.64 9.53
C ASN A 83 6.68 6.82 10.55
N LEU A 84 6.35 5.54 10.76
CA LEU A 84 7.17 4.67 11.58
C LEU A 84 8.48 4.41 10.85
N SER A 85 9.58 4.91 11.42
CA SER A 85 10.88 4.96 10.73
C SER A 85 12.00 4.20 11.43
N GLN A 86 11.71 3.54 12.54
CA GLN A 86 12.73 2.77 13.25
C GLN A 86 13.13 1.55 12.42
N GLU A 87 14.39 1.18 12.52
CA GLU A 87 14.92 0.02 11.80
C GLU A 87 14.13 -1.25 12.10
N SER A 88 13.68 -1.42 13.36
CA SER A 88 12.87 -2.56 13.75
C SER A 88 11.52 -2.60 13.04
N ASP A 89 10.89 -1.44 12.81
CA ASP A 89 9.62 -1.36 12.08
C ASP A 89 9.81 -1.75 10.62
N ILE A 90 10.87 -1.24 10.01
CA ILE A 90 11.19 -1.53 8.61
C ILE A 90 11.46 -3.02 8.43
N LYS A 91 12.25 -3.61 9.30
CA LYS A 91 12.55 -5.05 9.27
C LYS A 91 11.30 -5.90 9.43
N ARG A 92 10.40 -5.50 10.34
CA ARG A 92 9.13 -6.22 10.54
C ARG A 92 8.28 -6.20 9.27
N GLY A 93 8.11 -5.01 8.67
CA GLY A 93 7.33 -4.88 7.45
C GLY A 93 7.85 -5.76 6.33
N LEU A 94 9.16 -5.73 6.10
CA LEU A 94 9.77 -6.54 5.06
C LEU A 94 9.68 -8.04 5.38
N SER A 95 9.86 -8.43 6.64
CA SER A 95 9.76 -9.83 7.06
C SER A 95 8.34 -10.38 6.93
N PHE A 96 7.32 -9.53 7.07
CA PHE A 96 5.92 -9.92 6.90
C PHE A 96 5.50 -9.99 5.43
N GLY A 97 6.39 -9.62 4.50
CA GLY A 97 6.14 -9.78 3.09
C GLY A 97 5.94 -8.52 2.27
N ALA A 98 6.19 -7.32 2.85
CA ALA A 98 6.12 -6.10 2.06
C ALA A 98 7.24 -6.09 1.00
N GLN A 99 6.93 -5.55 -0.16
CA GLN A 99 7.90 -5.40 -1.25
C GLN A 99 8.87 -4.26 -0.98
N ASP A 100 8.39 -3.22 -0.29
CA ASP A 100 9.21 -2.07 0.05
C ASP A 100 8.59 -1.38 1.27
N TYR A 101 9.39 -0.57 1.94
CA TYR A 101 8.96 0.21 3.10
C TYR A 101 9.44 1.65 2.90
N LEU A 102 8.51 2.55 2.68
CA LEU A 102 8.79 3.96 2.43
C LEU A 102 8.41 4.80 3.64
N VAL A 103 9.35 5.62 4.11
CA VAL A 103 9.09 6.52 5.24
C VAL A 103 8.54 7.83 4.68
N LYS A 104 7.35 8.22 5.12
CA LYS A 104 6.63 9.39 4.56
C LYS A 104 7.45 10.68 4.55
N THR A 105 8.25 10.90 5.59
CA THR A 105 9.06 12.13 5.70
C THR A 105 10.30 12.11 4.81
N ASP A 106 10.69 10.97 4.28
CA ASP A 106 11.93 10.80 3.54
C ASP A 106 11.73 10.74 2.03
N ILE A 107 10.48 10.75 1.56
CA ILE A 107 10.20 10.50 0.15
C ILE A 107 9.09 11.45 -0.33
N SER A 108 9.23 11.96 -1.54
CA SER A 108 8.20 12.80 -2.15
C SER A 108 7.06 11.94 -2.70
N HIS A 109 5.89 12.56 -2.89
CA HIS A 109 4.73 11.88 -3.46
C HIS A 109 5.02 11.38 -4.88
N SER A 110 5.76 12.16 -5.65
CA SER A 110 6.13 11.76 -7.01
C SER A 110 7.06 10.55 -7.03
N GLU A 111 7.99 10.49 -6.07
CA GLU A 111 8.88 9.33 -5.93
C GLU A 111 8.11 8.06 -5.55
N VAL A 112 7.07 8.19 -4.70
CA VAL A 112 6.22 7.05 -4.36
C VAL A 112 5.53 6.53 -5.61
N VAL A 113 4.94 7.41 -6.41
CA VAL A 113 4.26 7.03 -7.66
C VAL A 113 5.24 6.34 -8.61
N ASN A 114 6.47 6.85 -8.72
CA ASN A 114 7.50 6.24 -9.57
C ASN A 114 7.87 4.83 -9.09
N LYS A 115 7.99 4.62 -7.79
CA LYS A 115 8.29 3.29 -7.25
C LYS A 115 7.16 2.30 -7.51
N VAL A 116 5.91 2.75 -7.42
CA VAL A 116 4.76 1.93 -7.76
C VAL A 116 4.80 1.54 -9.23
N LYS A 117 5.06 2.49 -10.11
CA LYS A 117 5.18 2.23 -11.55
C LYS A 117 6.28 1.23 -11.84
N GLU A 118 7.45 1.40 -11.25
CA GLU A 118 8.57 0.47 -11.42
C GLU A 118 8.19 -0.94 -11.01
N ARG A 119 7.52 -1.08 -9.86
CA ARG A 119 7.11 -2.40 -9.37
C ARG A 119 6.13 -3.08 -10.33
N LEU A 120 5.17 -2.34 -10.85
CA LEU A 120 4.17 -2.87 -11.76
C LEU A 120 4.76 -3.21 -13.13
N LEU A 121 5.72 -2.44 -13.61
CA LEU A 121 6.43 -2.74 -14.86
C LEU A 121 7.21 -4.06 -14.74
N ARG A 122 7.84 -4.32 -13.60
CA ARG A 122 8.55 -5.58 -13.37
C ARG A 122 7.61 -6.79 -13.41
N THR A 123 6.38 -6.63 -12.93
CA THR A 123 5.40 -7.71 -12.95
C THR A 123 4.78 -7.93 -14.32
N ALA A 124 4.88 -6.95 -15.21
CA ALA A 124 4.36 -7.06 -16.58
C ALA A 124 5.29 -7.85 -17.51
N THR A 125 6.53 -8.02 -17.10
CA THR A 125 7.50 -8.82 -17.85
C THR A 125 7.67 -10.19 -17.21
#